data_96c8ba990efddaff3cb28f0a54f193cc
#
_entry.id   96c8ba990efddaff3cb28f0a54f193cc
#
_cell.length_a   1.000
_cell.length_b   1.000
_cell.length_c   1.000
_cell.angle_alpha   90.00
_cell.angle_beta   90.00
_cell.angle_gamma   90.00
#
_symmetry.space_group_name_H-M   'P 1'
#
loop_
_entity.id
_entity.type
_entity.pdbx_description
1 polymer ?
#
loop_
_entity_poly.entity_id
_entity_poly.type
_entity_poly.pdbx_seq_one_letter_code
_entity_poly.pdbx_strand_id
1 'polypeptide(L)' 'MGREGTLTIATRGSGGPGEVSVAIRGGRETFIAYSDQPISQNANVLIIESNPSRAVRVVEWPQLDP' A
#
# COMPACT_ATOMS: atom_id res chain seq x y z
N MET A 1 -12.30 4.19 -3.78
CA MET A 1 -11.42 3.66 -4.05
C MET A 1 -11.20 2.45 -3.37
N GLY A 2 -10.69 1.98 -2.48
CA GLY A 2 -10.63 0.71 -1.83
C GLY A 2 -9.97 -0.39 -2.60
N ARG A 3 -8.96 -0.09 -3.37
CA ARG A 3 -8.25 -1.14 -4.07
C ARG A 3 -7.24 -1.78 -3.14
N GLU A 4 -7.16 -3.11 -3.19
CA GLU A 4 -6.24 -3.84 -2.32
C GLU A 4 -4.91 -4.05 -2.98
N GLY A 5 -3.86 -4.12 -2.19
CA GLY A 5 -2.53 -4.42 -2.67
C GLY A 5 -1.73 -5.13 -1.60
N THR A 6 -0.51 -5.47 -1.95
CA THR A 6 0.41 -6.12 -1.02
C THR A 6 1.71 -5.33 -1.01
N LEU A 7 2.20 -5.01 0.17
CA LEU A 7 3.44 -4.26 0.26
C LEU A 7 4.62 -5.14 -0.14
N THR A 8 5.41 -4.66 -1.08
CA THR A 8 6.63 -5.35 -1.45
C THR A 8 7.81 -4.76 -0.66
N ILE A 9 7.66 -3.52 -0.20
CA ILE A 9 8.64 -2.90 0.67
C ILE A 9 7.84 -2.26 1.79
N ALA A 10 8.25 -2.49 3.02
CA ALA A 10 7.54 -1.99 4.19
C ALA A 10 7.48 -0.47 4.18
N THR A 11 6.39 0.09 4.70
CA THR A 11 6.34 1.53 4.93
C THR A 11 6.90 1.79 6.32
N ARG A 12 7.36 3.00 6.54
CA ARG A 12 7.91 3.37 7.83
C ARG A 12 7.16 4.52 8.46
N GLY A 13 5.91 4.66 8.10
CA GLY A 13 5.12 5.76 8.61
C GLY A 13 5.75 7.08 8.24
N SER A 14 5.94 7.95 9.20
CA SER A 14 6.55 9.23 8.92
C SER A 14 8.04 9.10 8.57
N GLY A 15 8.62 7.91 8.71
CA GLY A 15 10.01 7.71 8.36
C GLY A 15 10.24 7.46 6.87
N GLY A 16 9.21 7.25 6.11
CA GLY A 16 9.37 7.11 4.67
C GLY A 16 8.39 6.14 4.06
N PRO A 17 8.28 6.16 2.74
CA PRO A 17 7.35 5.29 2.05
C PRO A 17 7.92 3.90 1.80
N GLY A 18 7.04 2.99 1.41
CA GLY A 18 7.43 1.69 0.90
C GLY A 18 6.91 1.54 -0.51
N GLU A 19 6.63 0.30 -0.91
CA GLU A 19 6.07 0.04 -2.22
C GLU A 19 4.95 -0.97 -2.11
N VAL A 20 3.93 -0.78 -2.92
CA VAL A 20 2.80 -1.68 -2.95
C VAL A 20 2.62 -2.23 -4.35
N SER A 21 2.35 -3.53 -4.44
CA SER A 21 2.06 -4.18 -5.70
C SER A 21 0.57 -4.39 -5.78
N VAL A 22 -0.02 -3.98 -6.88
CA VAL A 22 -1.45 -4.06 -7.09
C VAL A 22 -1.72 -4.89 -8.32
N ALA A 23 -2.63 -5.84 -8.21
CA ALA A 23 -3.02 -6.64 -9.36
C ALA A 23 -3.92 -5.80 -10.25
N ILE A 24 -3.60 -5.73 -11.52
CA ILE A 24 -4.42 -5.02 -12.47
C ILE A 24 -4.66 -5.95 -13.64
N ARG A 25 -5.53 -5.53 -14.54
CA ARG A 25 -5.83 -6.34 -15.67
C ARG A 25 -4.56 -6.63 -16.44
N GLY A 26 -4.23 -7.86 -16.59
CA GLY A 26 -3.08 -8.26 -17.35
C GLY A 26 -1.77 -8.31 -16.60
N GLY A 27 -1.75 -8.05 -15.32
CA GLY A 27 -0.50 -8.13 -14.58
C GLY A 27 -0.55 -7.43 -13.25
N ARG A 28 0.58 -6.89 -12.85
CA ARG A 28 0.70 -6.19 -11.58
C ARG A 28 1.45 -4.89 -11.82
N GLU A 29 1.19 -3.93 -10.97
CA GLU A 29 1.87 -2.67 -11.06
C GLU A 29 2.31 -2.23 -9.68
N THR A 30 3.43 -1.57 -9.59
CA THR A 30 4.01 -1.15 -8.31
C THR A 30 3.89 0.36 -8.17
N PHE A 31 3.50 0.78 -6.98
CA PHE A 31 3.36 2.20 -6.67
C PHE A 31 4.12 2.50 -5.39
N ILE A 32 4.52 3.74 -5.22
CA ILE A 32 5.09 4.19 -3.96
C ILE A 32 3.97 4.30 -2.96
N ALA A 33 4.13 3.71 -1.79
CA ALA A 33 3.08 3.64 -0.78
C ALA A 33 3.44 4.44 0.46
N TYR A 34 2.56 5.35 0.83
CA TYR A 34 2.71 6.12 2.05
C TYR A 34 1.65 5.68 3.05
N SER A 35 2.00 5.67 4.31
CA SER A 35 1.06 5.35 5.37
C SER A 35 1.38 6.17 6.60
N ASP A 36 0.40 6.33 7.48
CA ASP A 36 0.64 7.08 8.72
C ASP A 36 1.41 6.24 9.71
N GLN A 37 1.25 4.94 9.67
CA GLN A 37 1.92 4.06 10.61
C GLN A 37 2.75 3.07 9.87
N PRO A 38 3.82 2.55 10.45
CA PRO A 38 4.63 1.53 9.79
C PRO A 38 3.80 0.29 9.49
N ILE A 39 3.97 -0.23 8.28
CA ILE A 39 3.28 -1.45 7.87
C ILE A 39 4.33 -2.39 7.33
N SER A 40 4.25 -3.65 7.72
CA SER A 40 5.27 -4.63 7.39
C SER A 40 5.27 -5.01 5.92
N GLN A 41 6.43 -5.42 5.46
CA GLN A 41 6.55 -6.02 4.14
C GLN A 41 5.62 -7.24 4.08
N ASN A 42 5.02 -7.44 2.94
CA ASN A 42 4.09 -8.53 2.67
C ASN A 42 2.71 -8.38 3.29
N ALA A 43 2.47 -7.28 3.98
CA ALA A 43 1.14 -7.04 4.53
C ALA A 43 0.17 -6.65 3.43
N ASN A 44 -1.08 -7.01 3.61
CA ASN A 44 -2.13 -6.56 2.71
C ASN A 44 -2.55 -5.16 3.12
N VAL A 45 -2.79 -4.32 2.14
CA VAL A 45 -3.16 -2.93 2.40
C VAL A 45 -4.29 -2.52 1.50
N LEU A 46 -4.99 -1.48 1.91
CA LEU A 46 -6.05 -0.90 1.14
C LEU A 46 -5.59 0.48 0.68
N ILE A 47 -5.73 0.75 -0.59
CA ILE A 47 -5.36 2.05 -1.14
C ILE A 47 -6.52 3.00 -0.95
N ILE A 48 -6.30 4.08 -0.25
CA ILE A 48 -7.36 5.02 0.05
C ILE A 48 -7.21 6.34 -0.69
N GLU A 49 -6.04 6.60 -1.26
CA GLU A 49 -5.83 7.79 -2.06
C GLU A 49 -4.76 7.51 -3.08
N SER A 50 -4.83 8.17 -4.20
CA SER A 50 -3.74 8.10 -5.16
C SER A 50 -3.50 9.48 -5.73
N ASN A 51 -2.29 9.73 -6.19
CA ASN A 51 -2.00 10.99 -6.84
C ASN A 51 -1.28 10.73 -8.15
N PRO A 52 -1.15 11.74 -8.99
CA PRO A 52 -0.62 11.54 -10.33
C PRO A 52 0.82 11.10 -10.41
N SER A 53 1.57 11.17 -9.33
CA SER A 53 2.98 10.80 -9.39
C SER A 53 3.22 9.35 -9.04
N ARG A 54 2.22 8.50 -9.19
CA ARG A 54 2.33 7.07 -8.93
C ARG A 54 2.58 6.77 -7.46
N ALA A 55 2.13 7.63 -6.60
CA ALA A 55 2.19 7.42 -5.17
C ALA A 55 0.79 7.25 -4.65
N VAL A 56 0.61 6.39 -3.68
CA VAL A 56 -0.70 6.12 -3.09
C VAL A 56 -0.57 6.13 -1.58
N ARG A 57 -1.68 6.42 -0.93
CA ARG A 57 -1.73 6.33 0.51
C ARG A 57 -2.47 5.05 0.84
N VAL A 58 -1.94 4.31 1.77
CA VAL A 58 -2.48 3.00 2.12
C VAL A 58 -2.72 2.87 3.61
N VAL A 59 -3.62 1.97 3.97
CA VAL A 59 -3.81 1.57 5.37
C VAL A 59 -3.75 0.06 5.39
N GLU A 60 -3.41 -0.50 6.52
CA GLU A 60 -3.31 -1.93 6.64
C GLU A 60 -4.69 -2.56 6.50
N TRP A 61 -4.75 -3.68 5.79
CA TRP A 61 -6.02 -4.30 5.48
C TRP A 61 -5.84 -5.78 5.32
N PRO A 62 -6.72 -6.54 5.89
CA PRO A 62 -7.76 -6.13 6.78
C PRO A 62 -7.18 -5.94 8.14
N GLN A 63 -7.96 -5.20 8.90
CA GLN A 63 -7.51 -4.98 10.12
C GLN A 63 -8.08 -5.91 11.00
N LEU A 64 -8.10 -7.03 10.97
CA LEU A 64 -8.72 -7.96 11.61
C LEU A 64 -8.46 -8.28 12.82
N ASP A 65 -9.01 -8.47 13.55
CA ASP A 65 -8.84 -8.91 14.58
C ASP A 65 -9.55 -9.67 14.89
N PRO A 66 -9.45 -10.41 15.01
CA PRO A 66 -10.07 -11.45 15.24
C PRO A 66 -10.75 -11.46 16.30
#